data_94e11d0a7bf20eb608d8bd62708876e8
#
_entry.id   94e11d0a7bf20eb608d8bd62708876e8
#
_cell.length_a   1.000
_cell.length_b   1.000
_cell.length_c   1.000
_cell.angle_alpha   90.00
_cell.angle_beta   90.00
_cell.angle_gamma   90.00
#
_symmetry.space_group_name_H-M   'P 1'
#
loop_
_entity.id
_entity.type
_entity.pdbx_description
1 polymer ?
#
loop_
_entity_poly.entity_id
_entity_poly.type
_entity_poly.pdbx_seq_one_letter_code
_entity_poly.pdbx_strand_id
1 'polypeptide(L)'
;MSYLETTHNVYKEAALTPDVGLCCTTNPIWELPGLKIPRIMQEMNYGCGSTVHARDLTNNPKMLYVGVGGGMELLQFSYFNRQKAGVIGLDVVDEMLEASRKNFIEAEEINPWFKSNFVDLRKGDAMNLPVDDNSIDVAAQNCLFNIFKSD
;
A
#
# COMPACT_ATOMS: atom_id res chain seq x y z
N MET A 1 16.57 -1.81 -22.65
CA MET A 1 15.81 -1.52 -21.42
C MET A 1 15.57 -2.85 -20.74
N SER A 2 15.95 -2.99 -19.48
CA SER A 2 15.72 -4.23 -18.76
C SER A 2 14.22 -4.35 -18.42
N TYR A 3 13.78 -5.58 -18.16
CA TYR A 3 12.41 -5.85 -17.71
C TYR A 3 12.03 -5.02 -16.45
N LEU A 4 12.92 -4.91 -15.48
CA LEU A 4 12.67 -4.12 -14.26
C LEU A 4 12.58 -2.62 -14.55
N GLU A 5 13.37 -2.08 -15.47
CA GLU A 5 13.26 -0.69 -15.91
C GLU A 5 11.92 -0.42 -16.58
N THR A 6 11.46 -1.35 -17.41
CA THR A 6 10.14 -1.23 -18.06
C THR A 6 9.02 -1.23 -17.01
N THR A 7 9.06 -2.17 -16.07
CA THR A 7 8.09 -2.26 -14.97
C THR A 7 8.09 -0.98 -14.13
N HIS A 8 9.26 -0.49 -13.74
CA HIS A 8 9.40 0.75 -12.98
C HIS A 8 8.76 1.94 -13.71
N ASN A 9 9.00 2.10 -15.01
CA ASN A 9 8.44 3.20 -15.80
C ASN A 9 6.92 3.12 -15.91
N VAL A 10 6.36 1.93 -16.10
CA VAL A 10 4.89 1.73 -16.14
C VAL A 10 4.24 2.19 -14.83
N TYR A 11 4.78 1.77 -13.69
CA TYR A 11 4.22 2.18 -12.39
C TYR A 11 4.48 3.66 -12.07
N LYS A 12 5.58 4.22 -12.54
CA LYS A 12 5.84 5.66 -12.46
C LYS A 12 4.78 6.47 -13.21
N GLU A 13 4.45 6.08 -14.42
CA GLU A 13 3.40 6.72 -15.22
C GLU A 13 2.03 6.57 -14.55
N ALA A 14 1.71 5.38 -14.07
CA ALA A 14 0.46 5.10 -13.37
C ALA A 14 0.31 5.88 -12.06
N ALA A 15 1.41 6.22 -11.38
CA ALA A 15 1.38 7.09 -10.20
C ALA A 15 0.97 8.52 -10.52
N LEU A 16 1.27 8.98 -11.73
CA LEU A 16 0.93 10.33 -12.20
C LEU A 16 -0.46 10.38 -12.85
N THR A 17 -0.83 9.30 -13.55
CA THR A 17 -2.12 9.16 -14.22
C THR A 17 -2.62 7.74 -13.99
N PRO A 18 -3.60 7.54 -13.09
CA PRO A 18 -4.12 6.20 -12.77
C PRO A 18 -4.58 5.46 -14.02
N ASP A 19 -4.08 4.24 -14.20
CA ASP A 19 -4.43 3.38 -15.34
C ASP A 19 -5.24 2.18 -14.86
N VAL A 20 -6.54 2.22 -15.09
CA VAL A 20 -7.49 1.14 -14.73
C VAL A 20 -7.23 -0.17 -15.50
N GLY A 21 -6.40 -0.15 -16.52
CA GLY A 21 -6.03 -1.32 -17.31
C GLY A 21 -4.87 -2.13 -16.73
N LEU A 22 -4.19 -1.66 -15.70
CA LEU A 22 -3.05 -2.37 -15.11
C LEU A 22 -3.44 -3.69 -14.43
N CYS A 23 -4.67 -3.80 -13.93
CA CYS A 23 -5.18 -5.04 -13.36
C CYS A 23 -6.69 -5.20 -13.63
N CYS A 24 -7.14 -6.43 -13.83
CA CYS A 24 -8.47 -6.71 -14.40
C CYS A 24 -9.55 -7.02 -13.36
N THR A 25 -9.32 -6.91 -12.07
CA THR A 25 -10.24 -7.40 -11.06
C THR A 25 -10.87 -6.28 -10.27
N THR A 26 -12.18 -6.33 -10.13
CA THR A 26 -12.90 -5.55 -9.13
C THR A 26 -12.87 -6.31 -7.81
N ASN A 27 -12.26 -5.73 -6.80
CA ASN A 27 -12.18 -6.37 -5.50
C ASN A 27 -13.01 -5.66 -4.45
N PRO A 28 -13.59 -6.43 -3.53
CA PRO A 28 -14.31 -5.84 -2.42
C PRO A 28 -13.33 -5.01 -1.58
N ILE A 29 -13.64 -3.72 -1.46
CA ILE A 29 -13.03 -2.85 -0.48
C ILE A 29 -13.61 -3.25 0.88
N TRP A 30 -12.76 -3.37 1.90
CA TRP A 30 -13.27 -3.65 3.25
C TRP A 30 -14.20 -2.56 3.72
N GLU A 31 -15.43 -2.93 4.04
CA GLU A 31 -16.37 -2.07 4.74
C GLU A 31 -16.08 -2.12 6.24
N LEU A 32 -15.28 -1.16 6.70
CA LEU A 32 -14.96 -1.00 8.12
C LEU A 32 -15.71 0.22 8.67
N PRO A 33 -16.37 0.09 9.85
CA PRO A 33 -17.14 1.20 10.44
C PRO A 33 -16.30 2.47 10.61
N GLY A 34 -16.73 3.57 10.00
CA GLY A 34 -16.03 4.85 10.08
C GLY A 34 -14.77 4.97 9.21
N LEU A 35 -14.45 3.97 8.38
CA LEU A 35 -13.44 4.09 7.35
C LEU A 35 -14.08 4.67 6.08
N LYS A 36 -13.50 5.75 5.58
CA LYS A 36 -13.82 6.33 4.27
C LYS A 36 -12.57 6.29 3.41
N ILE A 37 -12.68 5.71 2.22
CA ILE A 37 -11.55 5.62 1.29
C ILE A 37 -11.63 6.77 0.28
N PRO A 38 -10.61 7.63 0.17
CA PRO A 38 -10.54 8.66 -0.87
C PRO A 38 -10.73 8.06 -2.26
N ARG A 39 -11.46 8.78 -3.12
CA ARG A 39 -11.74 8.31 -4.48
C ARG A 39 -10.46 8.02 -5.27
N ILE A 40 -9.46 8.88 -5.14
CA ILE A 40 -8.17 8.71 -5.82
C ILE A 40 -7.47 7.39 -5.41
N MET A 41 -7.57 6.97 -4.15
CA MET A 41 -7.02 5.69 -3.70
C MET A 41 -7.75 4.49 -4.34
N GLN A 42 -9.07 4.62 -4.58
CA GLN A 42 -9.84 3.61 -5.28
C GLN A 42 -9.46 3.54 -6.76
N GLU A 43 -9.27 4.69 -7.41
CA GLU A 43 -8.84 4.78 -8.81
C GLU A 43 -7.42 4.25 -9.02
N MET A 44 -6.54 4.39 -8.04
CA MET A 44 -5.19 3.84 -8.02
C MET A 44 -5.12 2.40 -7.47
N ASN A 45 -6.24 1.83 -7.09
CA ASN A 45 -6.31 0.41 -6.74
C ASN A 45 -6.46 -0.41 -8.01
N TYR A 46 -5.38 -1.03 -8.44
CA TYR A 46 -5.32 -1.81 -9.67
C TYR A 46 -5.96 -3.20 -9.54
N GLY A 47 -6.88 -3.37 -8.61
CA GLY A 47 -7.87 -4.43 -8.65
C GLY A 47 -7.50 -5.72 -7.95
N CYS A 48 -6.50 -5.75 -7.12
CA CYS A 48 -6.05 -7.00 -6.53
C CYS A 48 -6.68 -7.37 -5.17
N GLY A 49 -7.53 -6.55 -4.58
CA GLY A 49 -8.20 -6.81 -3.30
C GLY A 49 -7.27 -6.84 -2.08
N SER A 50 -7.83 -7.11 -0.92
CA SER A 50 -7.01 -7.27 0.28
C SER A 50 -6.46 -8.68 0.39
N THR A 51 -5.16 -8.79 0.62
CA THR A 51 -4.45 -10.06 0.81
C THR A 51 -4.51 -10.58 2.25
N VAL A 52 -4.97 -9.75 3.18
CA VAL A 52 -5.06 -10.08 4.61
C VAL A 52 -6.52 -9.98 5.05
N HIS A 53 -7.01 -10.98 5.78
CA HIS A 53 -8.34 -10.92 6.33
C HIS A 53 -8.35 -10.10 7.64
N ALA A 54 -9.36 -9.26 7.82
CA ALA A 54 -9.47 -8.37 8.99
C ALA A 54 -9.37 -9.11 10.34
N ARG A 55 -9.87 -10.35 10.43
CA ARG A 55 -9.77 -11.20 11.64
C ARG A 55 -8.34 -11.56 12.04
N ASP A 56 -7.39 -11.49 11.09
CA ASP A 56 -5.99 -11.84 11.32
C ASP A 56 -5.18 -10.62 11.81
N LEU A 57 -5.81 -9.43 11.84
CA LEU A 57 -5.22 -8.17 12.27
C LEU A 57 -5.63 -7.83 13.71
N THR A 58 -5.30 -8.69 14.64
CA THR A 58 -5.62 -8.51 16.07
C THR A 58 -4.44 -7.99 16.87
N ASN A 59 -4.71 -7.35 18.03
CA ASN A 59 -3.68 -6.90 18.99
C ASN A 59 -2.73 -5.82 18.45
N ASN A 60 -3.22 -4.90 17.61
CA ASN A 60 -2.43 -3.82 17.00
C ASN A 60 -1.15 -4.33 16.32
N PRO A 61 -1.25 -5.25 15.36
CA PRO A 61 -0.08 -5.86 14.74
C PRO A 61 0.74 -4.81 14.01
N LYS A 62 2.05 -4.89 14.11
CA LYS A 62 2.95 -4.09 13.28
C LYS A 62 3.01 -4.70 11.89
N MET A 63 2.69 -3.92 10.89
CA MET A 63 2.47 -4.41 9.53
C MET A 63 3.49 -3.85 8.55
N LEU A 64 3.91 -4.69 7.61
CA LEU A 64 4.66 -4.30 6.43
C LEU A 64 3.82 -4.59 5.19
N TYR A 65 3.68 -3.59 4.33
CA TYR A 65 3.05 -3.74 3.03
C TYR A 65 4.01 -3.36 1.91
N VAL A 66 4.23 -4.28 0.98
CA VAL A 66 5.17 -4.11 -0.12
C VAL A 66 4.42 -3.85 -1.42
N GLY A 67 4.76 -2.74 -2.09
CA GLY A 67 4.03 -2.24 -3.26
C GLY A 67 2.86 -1.35 -2.85
N VAL A 68 3.13 -0.08 -2.47
CA VAL A 68 2.14 0.77 -1.81
C VAL A 68 0.99 1.25 -2.71
N GLY A 69 1.21 1.33 -4.02
CA GLY A 69 0.20 1.87 -4.94
C GLY A 69 -0.29 3.25 -4.52
N GLY A 70 -1.59 3.46 -4.50
CA GLY A 70 -2.22 4.71 -4.01
C GLY A 70 -2.33 4.84 -2.49
N GLY A 71 -1.88 3.85 -1.73
CA GLY A 71 -1.91 3.86 -0.26
C GLY A 71 -3.21 3.31 0.36
N MET A 72 -4.14 2.78 -0.43
CA MET A 72 -5.45 2.34 0.06
C MET A 72 -5.33 1.23 1.12
N GLU A 73 -4.53 0.19 0.89
CA GLU A 73 -4.37 -0.90 1.86
C GLU A 73 -3.62 -0.43 3.11
N LEU A 74 -2.69 0.52 2.98
CA LEU A 74 -2.02 1.13 4.14
C LEU A 74 -3.02 1.90 5.04
N LEU A 75 -3.97 2.61 4.42
CA LEU A 75 -5.07 3.25 5.16
C LEU A 75 -5.95 2.20 5.86
N GLN A 76 -6.31 1.12 5.18
CA GLN A 76 -7.08 0.02 5.76
C GLN A 76 -6.35 -0.65 6.93
N PHE A 77 -5.04 -0.92 6.79
CA PHE A 77 -4.22 -1.49 7.86
C PHE A 77 -4.07 -0.55 9.05
N SER A 78 -4.00 0.76 8.81
CA SER A 78 -3.97 1.77 9.88
C SER A 78 -5.24 1.78 10.75
N TYR A 79 -6.34 1.21 10.26
CA TYR A 79 -7.54 1.02 11.07
C TYR A 79 -7.30 0.07 12.25
N PHE A 80 -6.41 -0.92 12.07
CA PHE A 80 -6.08 -1.95 13.05
C PHE A 80 -4.86 -1.61 13.91
N ASN A 81 -3.98 -0.72 13.45
CA ASN A 81 -2.87 -0.21 14.25
C ASN A 81 -2.75 1.31 14.09
N ARG A 82 -3.32 2.05 15.04
CA ARG A 82 -3.38 3.51 15.07
C ARG A 82 -2.21 4.14 15.81
N GLN A 83 -1.04 3.49 15.78
CA GLN A 83 0.17 3.98 16.41
C GLN A 83 1.10 4.62 15.35
N LYS A 84 1.93 5.55 15.79
CA LYS A 84 2.97 6.13 14.94
C LYS A 84 3.85 5.02 14.35
N ALA A 85 3.99 5.00 13.02
CA ALA A 85 4.73 3.98 12.28
C ALA A 85 4.27 2.52 12.56
N GLY A 86 3.00 2.34 12.92
CA GLY A 86 2.40 1.01 13.12
C GLY A 86 2.27 0.21 11.83
N VAL A 87 2.20 0.92 10.71
CA VAL A 87 2.16 0.35 9.36
C VAL A 87 3.35 0.87 8.57
N ILE A 88 4.13 -0.02 7.99
CA ILE A 88 5.25 0.32 7.10
C ILE A 88 4.82 0.04 5.66
N GLY A 89 4.91 1.02 4.79
CA GLY A 89 4.69 0.89 3.35
C GLY A 89 6.01 0.99 2.60
N LEU A 90 6.30 0.00 1.76
CA LEU A 90 7.50 -0.07 0.95
C LEU A 90 7.18 0.03 -0.53
N ASP A 91 7.92 0.85 -1.26
CA ASP A 91 7.90 0.86 -2.71
C ASP A 91 9.28 1.23 -3.26
N VAL A 92 9.55 0.77 -4.48
CA VAL A 92 10.78 1.12 -5.21
C VAL A 92 10.59 2.37 -6.05
N VAL A 93 9.34 2.76 -6.33
CA VAL A 93 8.96 3.90 -7.18
C VAL A 93 8.68 5.13 -6.32
N ASP A 94 9.52 6.16 -6.44
CA ASP A 94 9.37 7.41 -5.67
C ASP A 94 8.02 8.08 -5.91
N GLU A 95 7.54 8.06 -7.14
CA GLU A 95 6.27 8.67 -7.54
C GLU A 95 5.06 7.97 -6.87
N MET A 96 5.13 6.65 -6.64
CA MET A 96 4.10 5.93 -5.87
C MET A 96 4.11 6.34 -4.40
N LEU A 97 5.29 6.45 -3.79
CA LEU A 97 5.43 6.94 -2.42
C LEU A 97 4.89 8.36 -2.27
N GLU A 98 5.18 9.23 -3.23
CA GLU A 98 4.69 10.60 -3.21
C GLU A 98 3.17 10.70 -3.44
N ALA A 99 2.62 9.90 -4.36
CA ALA A 99 1.18 9.79 -4.55
C ALA A 99 0.48 9.32 -3.27
N SER A 100 1.01 8.29 -2.60
CA SER A 100 0.48 7.82 -1.31
C SER A 100 0.50 8.91 -0.24
N ARG A 101 1.59 9.69 -0.13
CA ARG A 101 1.68 10.80 0.82
C ARG A 101 0.59 11.84 0.59
N LYS A 102 0.36 12.23 -0.67
CA LYS A 102 -0.70 13.18 -1.03
C LYS A 102 -2.09 12.63 -0.71
N ASN A 103 -2.32 11.35 -1.04
CA ASN A 103 -3.60 10.72 -0.78
C ASN A 103 -3.90 10.59 0.73
N PHE A 104 -2.87 10.44 1.56
CA PHE A 104 -3.05 10.42 3.03
C PHE A 104 -3.51 11.77 3.59
N ILE A 105 -3.20 12.89 2.94
CA ILE A 105 -3.72 14.20 3.35
C ILE A 105 -5.25 14.20 3.22
N GLU A 106 -5.78 13.79 2.07
CA GLU A 106 -7.22 13.66 1.87
C GLU A 106 -7.85 12.62 2.80
N ALA A 107 -7.17 11.49 2.99
CA ALA A 107 -7.63 10.45 3.91
C ALA A 107 -7.74 10.96 5.36
N GLU A 108 -6.81 11.79 5.81
CA GLU A 108 -6.80 12.40 7.14
C GLU A 108 -7.96 13.41 7.32
N GLU A 109 -8.30 14.15 6.26
CA GLU A 109 -9.43 15.09 6.28
C GLU A 109 -10.79 14.40 6.45
N ILE A 110 -10.99 13.26 5.77
CA ILE A 110 -12.28 12.55 5.77
C ILE A 110 -12.37 11.44 6.83
N ASN A 111 -11.27 11.08 7.48
CA ASN A 111 -11.19 10.08 8.57
C ASN A 111 -10.60 10.72 9.84
N PRO A 112 -11.39 11.27 10.75
CA PRO A 112 -10.87 11.95 11.96
C PRO A 112 -10.00 11.07 12.86
N TRP A 113 -10.12 9.75 12.75
CA TRP A 113 -9.30 8.77 13.49
C TRP A 113 -7.92 8.54 12.88
N PHE A 114 -7.76 8.78 11.57
CA PHE A 114 -6.52 8.51 10.84
C PHE A 114 -5.53 9.66 11.00
N LYS A 115 -4.27 9.31 11.09
CA LYS A 115 -3.13 10.23 11.02
C LYS A 115 -2.11 9.69 10.04
N SER A 116 -1.62 10.53 9.14
CA SER A 116 -0.62 10.15 8.14
C SER A 116 0.63 9.54 8.77
N ASN A 117 0.97 9.95 9.99
CA ASN A 117 2.12 9.40 10.73
C ASN A 117 1.92 7.97 11.28
N PHE A 118 0.72 7.38 11.15
CA PHE A 118 0.52 5.96 11.43
C PHE A 118 1.24 5.10 10.40
N VAL A 119 1.48 5.66 9.22
CA VAL A 119 2.19 5.01 8.12
C VAL A 119 3.60 5.57 8.00
N ASP A 120 4.58 4.67 7.96
CA ASP A 120 5.97 4.94 7.65
C ASP A 120 6.25 4.49 6.21
N LEU A 121 6.34 5.44 5.28
CA LEU A 121 6.62 5.16 3.88
C LEU A 121 8.12 5.14 3.64
N ARG A 122 8.60 4.00 3.16
CA ARG A 122 10.03 3.76 2.86
C ARG A 122 10.25 3.45 1.39
N LYS A 123 11.30 4.02 0.83
CA LYS A 123 11.84 3.56 -0.45
C LYS A 123 12.69 2.32 -0.21
N GLY A 124 12.44 1.26 -0.97
CA GLY A 124 13.24 0.05 -0.86
C GLY A 124 12.83 -1.02 -1.86
N ASP A 125 13.70 -2.00 -2.00
CA ASP A 125 13.51 -3.16 -2.86
C ASP A 125 12.92 -4.31 -2.04
N ALA A 126 11.92 -5.00 -2.59
CA ALA A 126 11.32 -6.18 -1.98
C ALA A 126 12.32 -7.33 -1.80
N MET A 127 13.40 -7.34 -2.56
CA MET A 127 14.50 -8.31 -2.43
C MET A 127 15.46 -7.97 -1.29
N ASN A 128 15.41 -6.74 -0.76
CA ASN A 128 16.23 -6.28 0.35
C ASN A 128 15.42 -5.32 1.23
N LEU A 129 14.60 -5.88 2.09
CA LEU A 129 13.63 -5.13 2.90
C LEU A 129 14.33 -4.24 3.93
N PRO A 130 14.06 -2.92 3.95
CA PRO A 130 14.64 -2.00 4.93
C PRO A 130 13.87 -2.03 6.27
N VAL A 131 13.77 -3.21 6.88
CA VAL A 131 13.15 -3.44 8.17
C VAL A 131 14.04 -4.35 9.02
N ASP A 132 14.00 -4.17 10.33
CA ASP A 132 14.77 -4.98 11.25
C ASP A 132 14.22 -6.42 11.32
N ASP A 133 15.10 -7.37 11.59
CA ASP A 133 14.72 -8.76 11.81
C ASP A 133 13.72 -8.88 12.97
N ASN A 134 12.73 -9.74 12.83
CA ASN A 134 11.71 -10.03 13.84
C ASN A 134 10.92 -8.79 14.31
N SER A 135 10.81 -7.73 13.48
CA SER A 135 10.14 -6.48 13.85
C SER A 135 8.70 -6.35 13.32
N ILE A 136 8.23 -7.31 12.52
CA ILE A 136 6.94 -7.27 11.81
C ILE A 136 6.09 -8.47 12.23
N ASP A 137 4.84 -8.19 12.58
CA ASP A 137 3.85 -9.23 12.92
C ASP A 137 3.13 -9.76 11.68
N VAL A 138 2.83 -8.86 10.72
CA VAL A 138 2.13 -9.21 9.48
C VAL A 138 2.82 -8.56 8.29
N ALA A 139 3.23 -9.36 7.33
CA ALA A 139 3.75 -8.88 6.05
C ALA A 139 2.77 -9.23 4.93
N ALA A 140 2.45 -8.27 4.08
CA ALA A 140 1.53 -8.45 2.98
C ALA A 140 2.04 -7.76 1.71
N GLN A 141 1.62 -8.29 0.57
CA GLN A 141 1.85 -7.70 -0.74
C GLN A 141 0.69 -8.07 -1.67
N ASN A 142 0.53 -7.33 -2.74
CA ASN A 142 -0.49 -7.62 -3.73
C ASN A 142 0.08 -7.47 -5.14
N CYS A 143 -0.09 -8.50 -5.99
CA CYS A 143 0.35 -8.53 -7.39
C CYS A 143 1.84 -8.16 -7.62
N LEU A 144 2.72 -8.39 -6.64
CA LEU A 144 4.13 -8.00 -6.73
C LEU A 144 5.05 -9.17 -7.09
N PHE A 145 4.88 -10.33 -6.46
CA PHE A 145 5.82 -11.45 -6.66
C PHE A 145 5.82 -12.03 -8.07
N ASN A 146 4.74 -11.82 -8.81
CA ASN A 146 4.63 -12.23 -10.22
C ASN A 146 5.53 -11.42 -11.17
N ILE A 147 6.09 -10.30 -10.72
CA ILE A 147 6.99 -9.47 -11.53
C ILE A 147 8.48 -9.79 -11.31
N PHE A 148 8.81 -10.64 -10.36
CA PHE A 148 10.18 -11.12 -10.20
C PHE A 148 10.44 -12.33 -11.10
N LYS A 149 11.66 -12.42 -11.64
CA LYS A 149 12.07 -13.62 -12.36
C LYS A 149 12.24 -14.75 -11.36
N SER A 150 11.61 -15.90 -11.64
CA SER A 150 12.00 -17.15 -10.99
C SER A 150 13.31 -17.61 -11.61
N ASP A 151 14.37 -17.60 -10.86
CA ASP A 151 15.59 -18.32 -11.22
C ASP A 151 15.43 -19.82 -10.97
#